data_cd96d4f2165a33fd9a7dae055696c387
#
_entry.id   cd96d4f2165a33fd9a7dae055696c387
#
_cell.length_a   1.000
_cell.length_b   1.000
_cell.length_c   1.000
_cell.angle_alpha   90.00
_cell.angle_beta   90.00
_cell.angle_gamma   90.00
#
_symmetry.space_group_name_H-M   'P 1'
#
loop_
_entity.id
_entity.type
_entity.pdbx_description
1 polymer ?
#
loop_
_entity_poly.entity_id
_entity_poly.type
_entity_poly.pdbx_seq_one_letter_code
_entity_poly.pdbx_strand_id
1 'polypeptide(L)'
;MLKTVAAFDRIGEENAFAVLARAMQLAAQGRDIINLGIGQPDFRTPDFIVEAAVKALRDGHHGYTPAVGILPLREAVSADLHKRFAVKVSPDEVMIMPGGKPTMFMSILMFGEPGADILYPDPGFPIYRSMIEFTGARPGGT
;
A
#
# COMPACT_ATOMS: atom_id res chain seq x y z
N MET A 1 -28.77 -13.97 9.42
CA MET A 1 -27.67 -13.92 8.45
C MET A 1 -27.14 -12.49 8.43
N LEU A 2 -25.85 -12.28 8.64
CA LEU A 2 -25.26 -10.94 8.56
C LEU A 2 -25.26 -10.48 7.10
N LYS A 3 -25.67 -9.24 6.85
CA LYS A 3 -25.71 -8.63 5.52
C LYS A 3 -24.61 -7.58 5.44
N THR A 4 -23.79 -7.64 4.40
CA THR A 4 -22.81 -6.61 4.08
C THR A 4 -23.50 -5.32 3.62
N VAL A 5 -22.84 -4.18 3.79
CA VAL A 5 -23.33 -2.92 3.22
C VAL A 5 -23.14 -2.92 1.71
N ALA A 6 -24.05 -2.28 0.98
CA ALA A 6 -24.06 -2.26 -0.49
C ALA A 6 -22.77 -1.70 -1.14
N ALA A 7 -21.98 -0.94 -0.39
CA ALA A 7 -20.69 -0.46 -0.88
C ALA A 7 -19.73 -1.59 -1.26
N PHE A 8 -19.82 -2.76 -0.60
CA PHE A 8 -18.98 -3.92 -0.94
C PHE A 8 -19.34 -4.57 -2.27
N ASP A 9 -20.57 -4.37 -2.77
CA ASP A 9 -20.98 -4.89 -4.08
C ASP A 9 -20.28 -4.16 -5.25
N ARG A 10 -19.63 -3.01 -4.97
CA ARG A 10 -18.89 -2.21 -5.94
C ARG A 10 -17.40 -2.52 -6.00
N ILE A 11 -16.89 -3.36 -5.07
CA ILE A 11 -15.46 -3.72 -5.04
C ILE A 11 -15.20 -4.80 -6.09
N GLY A 12 -14.26 -4.55 -7.00
CA GLY A 12 -13.74 -5.55 -7.92
C GLY A 12 -12.75 -6.52 -7.25
N GLU A 13 -12.53 -7.68 -7.86
CA GLU A 13 -11.53 -8.65 -7.40
C GLU A 13 -10.14 -8.28 -7.90
N GLU A 14 -9.13 -8.42 -7.02
CA GLU A 14 -7.71 -8.34 -7.40
C GLU A 14 -7.27 -9.72 -7.91
N ASN A 15 -7.28 -9.90 -9.24
CA ASN A 15 -6.97 -11.19 -9.88
C ASN A 15 -5.49 -11.61 -9.80
N ALA A 16 -4.57 -10.73 -9.38
CA ALA A 16 -3.13 -11.01 -9.37
C ALA A 16 -2.76 -12.26 -8.56
N PHE A 17 -3.39 -12.46 -7.40
CA PHE A 17 -3.14 -13.65 -6.57
C PHE A 17 -3.78 -14.92 -7.15
N ALA A 18 -4.91 -14.83 -7.82
CA ALA A 18 -5.51 -15.97 -8.51
C ALA A 18 -4.63 -16.42 -9.70
N VAL A 19 -4.09 -15.46 -10.46
CA VAL A 19 -3.13 -15.72 -11.53
C VAL A 19 -1.84 -16.34 -10.99
N LEU A 20 -1.31 -15.83 -9.87
CA LEU A 20 -0.13 -16.42 -9.21
C LEU A 20 -0.40 -17.87 -8.79
N ALA A 21 -1.52 -18.14 -8.12
CA ALA A 21 -1.89 -19.49 -7.70
C ALA A 21 -1.98 -20.44 -8.91
N ARG A 22 -2.55 -19.99 -10.03
CA ARG A 22 -2.64 -20.75 -11.26
C ARG A 22 -1.26 -21.00 -11.87
N ALA A 23 -0.38 -20.02 -11.89
CA ALA A 23 1.00 -20.17 -12.36
C ALA A 23 1.77 -21.21 -11.53
N MET A 24 1.64 -21.16 -10.21
CA MET A 24 2.25 -22.15 -9.31
C MET A 24 1.74 -23.57 -9.55
N GLN A 25 0.43 -23.75 -9.76
CA GLN A 25 -0.15 -25.05 -10.09
C GLN A 25 0.41 -25.62 -11.39
N LEU A 26 0.56 -24.79 -12.42
CA LEU A 26 1.11 -25.21 -13.70
C LEU A 26 2.60 -25.55 -13.60
N ALA A 27 3.37 -24.77 -12.85
CA ALA A 27 4.78 -25.06 -12.59
C ALA A 27 4.95 -26.38 -11.82
N ALA A 28 4.10 -26.67 -10.84
CA ALA A 28 4.10 -27.94 -10.11
C ALA A 28 3.77 -29.15 -11.01
N GLN A 29 3.09 -28.95 -12.15
CA GLN A 29 2.84 -29.96 -13.18
C GLN A 29 4.01 -30.12 -14.18
N GLY A 30 5.14 -29.45 -13.92
CA GLY A 30 6.34 -29.52 -14.77
C GLY A 30 6.32 -28.58 -15.98
N ARG A 31 5.38 -27.63 -16.05
CA ARG A 31 5.38 -26.62 -17.12
C ARG A 31 6.39 -25.52 -16.82
N ASP A 32 7.12 -25.09 -17.83
CA ASP A 32 7.99 -23.92 -17.75
C ASP A 32 7.13 -22.65 -17.77
N ILE A 33 7.07 -21.95 -16.65
CA ILE A 33 6.25 -20.76 -16.46
C ILE A 33 7.13 -19.55 -16.15
N ILE A 34 7.10 -18.57 -17.03
CA ILE A 34 7.66 -17.24 -16.77
C ILE A 34 6.58 -16.41 -16.06
N ASN A 35 6.77 -16.18 -14.75
CA ASN A 35 5.79 -15.47 -13.93
C ASN A 35 6.12 -13.99 -13.84
N LEU A 36 5.32 -13.14 -14.48
CA LEU A 36 5.40 -11.68 -14.43
C LEU A 36 4.19 -11.06 -13.69
N GLY A 37 3.44 -11.88 -12.93
CA GLY A 37 2.17 -11.47 -12.34
C GLY A 37 2.29 -10.66 -11.05
N ILE A 38 3.37 -10.81 -10.30
CA ILE A 38 3.61 -10.09 -9.04
C ILE A 38 4.91 -9.31 -9.14
N GLY A 39 4.84 -8.01 -8.88
CA GLY A 39 6.00 -7.11 -8.87
C GLY A 39 6.82 -7.20 -7.58
N GLN A 40 7.27 -8.40 -7.21
CA GLN A 40 8.13 -8.60 -6.06
C GLN A 40 9.60 -8.48 -6.48
N PRO A 41 10.42 -7.63 -5.83
CA PRO A 41 11.86 -7.59 -6.05
C PRO A 41 12.51 -8.95 -5.83
N ASP A 42 13.45 -9.34 -6.69
CA ASP A 42 14.19 -10.60 -6.60
C ASP A 42 15.47 -10.50 -5.74
N PHE A 43 15.87 -9.29 -5.38
CA PHE A 43 16.97 -9.02 -4.46
C PHE A 43 16.46 -8.89 -3.00
N ARG A 44 17.32 -9.27 -2.06
CA ARG A 44 17.01 -9.23 -0.63
C ARG A 44 17.06 -7.81 -0.08
N THR A 45 16.36 -7.61 1.06
CA THR A 45 16.55 -6.39 1.87
C THR A 45 18.03 -6.26 2.23
N PRO A 46 18.66 -5.08 2.05
CA PRO A 46 20.05 -4.86 2.43
C PRO A 46 20.34 -5.22 3.89
N ASP A 47 21.49 -5.86 4.13
CA ASP A 47 21.84 -6.40 5.46
C ASP A 47 21.83 -5.32 6.54
N PHE A 48 22.28 -4.10 6.24
CA PHE A 48 22.28 -3.00 7.23
C PHE A 48 20.86 -2.64 7.71
N ILE A 49 19.83 -2.81 6.87
CA ILE A 49 18.43 -2.58 7.25
C ILE A 49 17.96 -3.74 8.14
N VAL A 50 18.29 -4.97 7.78
CA VAL A 50 17.94 -6.16 8.55
C VAL A 50 18.57 -6.09 9.94
N GLU A 51 19.85 -5.79 10.03
CA GLU A 51 20.57 -5.68 11.31
C GLU A 51 20.04 -4.54 12.19
N ALA A 52 19.67 -3.41 11.61
CA ALA A 52 19.03 -2.31 12.33
C ALA A 52 17.69 -2.74 12.95
N ALA A 53 16.88 -3.50 12.21
CA ALA A 53 15.61 -4.02 12.71
C ALA A 53 15.82 -5.05 13.83
N VAL A 54 16.76 -5.99 13.66
CA VAL A 54 17.13 -6.98 14.68
C VAL A 54 17.62 -6.29 15.95
N LYS A 55 18.49 -5.28 15.80
CA LYS A 55 18.98 -4.50 16.94
C LYS A 55 17.83 -3.82 17.67
N ALA A 56 16.94 -3.13 16.96
CA ALA A 56 15.81 -2.45 17.57
C ALA A 56 14.91 -3.41 18.38
N LEU A 57 14.65 -4.61 17.85
CA LEU A 57 13.90 -5.64 18.58
C LEU A 57 14.61 -6.09 19.86
N ARG A 58 15.92 -6.32 19.80
CA ARG A 58 16.74 -6.71 20.97
C ARG A 58 16.82 -5.60 22.02
N ASP A 59 16.83 -4.35 21.58
CA ASP A 59 16.82 -3.17 22.46
C ASP A 59 15.44 -2.89 23.08
N GLY A 60 14.41 -3.69 22.75
CA GLY A 60 13.07 -3.57 23.34
C GLY A 60 12.13 -2.61 22.61
N HIS A 61 12.46 -2.16 21.40
CA HIS A 61 11.60 -1.28 20.60
C HIS A 61 10.47 -2.05 19.90
N HIS A 62 9.60 -2.69 20.69
CA HIS A 62 8.45 -3.48 20.21
C HIS A 62 7.16 -3.21 20.98
N GLY A 63 7.11 -2.13 21.76
CA GLY A 63 5.92 -1.69 22.49
C GLY A 63 5.02 -0.79 21.65
N TYR A 64 4.00 -0.24 22.30
CA TYR A 64 3.10 0.76 21.68
C TYR A 64 3.87 2.02 21.26
N THR A 65 3.44 2.60 20.16
CA THR A 65 3.96 3.87 19.62
C THR A 65 2.82 4.88 19.47
N PRO A 66 3.12 6.18 19.32
CA PRO A 66 2.11 7.17 18.93
C PRO A 66 1.41 6.76 17.63
N ALA A 67 0.11 7.08 17.51
CA ALA A 67 -0.71 6.73 16.35
C ALA A 67 -0.14 7.26 15.01
N VAL A 68 0.53 8.41 15.04
CA VAL A 68 1.18 9.02 13.87
C VAL A 68 2.59 8.47 13.60
N GLY A 69 3.08 7.56 14.41
CA GLY A 69 4.45 7.02 14.32
C GLY A 69 5.44 7.75 15.24
N ILE A 70 6.58 7.12 15.47
CA ILE A 70 7.65 7.66 16.33
C ILE A 70 8.28 8.91 15.72
N LEU A 71 8.59 9.90 16.56
CA LEU A 71 9.14 11.18 16.09
C LEU A 71 10.45 11.02 15.28
N PRO A 72 11.44 10.22 15.69
CA PRO A 72 12.67 10.06 14.90
C PRO A 72 12.42 9.58 13.46
N LEU A 73 11.42 8.72 13.23
CA LEU A 73 11.09 8.28 11.87
C LEU A 73 10.41 9.39 11.07
N ARG A 74 9.52 10.16 11.69
CA ARG A 74 8.85 11.29 11.04
C ARG A 74 9.84 12.39 10.67
N GLU A 75 10.82 12.67 11.52
CA GLU A 75 11.92 13.59 11.25
C GLU A 75 12.81 13.09 10.09
N ALA A 76 13.12 11.79 10.06
CA ALA A 76 13.89 11.19 8.97
C ALA A 76 13.15 11.29 7.63
N VAL A 77 11.84 11.06 7.61
CA VAL A 77 11.01 11.23 6.39
C VAL A 77 11.00 12.69 5.93
N SER A 78 10.81 13.63 6.85
CA SER A 78 10.85 15.08 6.56
C SER A 78 12.19 15.48 5.93
N ALA A 79 13.30 15.04 6.53
CA ALA A 79 14.65 15.33 6.03
C ALA A 79 14.91 14.71 4.64
N ASP A 80 14.44 13.49 4.42
CA ASP A 80 14.60 12.79 3.14
C ASP A 80 13.77 13.47 2.01
N LEU A 81 12.54 13.90 2.28
CA LEU A 81 11.73 14.67 1.35
C LEU A 81 12.40 15.99 0.98
N HIS A 82 12.96 16.69 1.97
CA HIS A 82 13.71 17.91 1.70
C HIS A 82 14.95 17.65 0.83
N LYS A 83 15.71 16.60 1.15
CA LYS A 83 16.93 16.24 0.42
C LYS A 83 16.66 15.83 -1.03
N ARG A 84 15.64 15.03 -1.28
CA ARG A 84 15.36 14.48 -2.63
C ARG A 84 14.57 15.42 -3.51
N PHE A 85 13.62 16.14 -2.93
CA PHE A 85 12.61 16.89 -3.69
C PHE A 85 12.61 18.39 -3.38
N ALA A 86 13.46 18.87 -2.48
CA ALA A 86 13.48 20.25 -1.97
C ALA A 86 12.13 20.69 -1.34
N VAL A 87 11.29 19.73 -0.94
CA VAL A 87 10.02 19.97 -0.27
C VAL A 87 10.23 20.06 1.22
N LYS A 88 9.76 21.12 1.84
CA LYS A 88 9.77 21.29 3.30
C LYS A 88 8.45 20.81 3.88
N VAL A 89 8.51 19.74 4.66
CA VAL A 89 7.38 19.15 5.38
C VAL A 89 7.75 19.11 6.85
N SER A 90 6.89 19.58 7.74
CA SER A 90 7.10 19.43 9.18
C SER A 90 6.96 17.95 9.58
N PRO A 91 7.73 17.44 10.54
CA PRO A 91 7.46 16.12 11.11
C PRO A 91 6.02 15.93 11.60
N ASP A 92 5.32 17.01 11.96
CA ASP A 92 3.91 16.96 12.39
C ASP A 92 2.93 16.76 11.22
N GLU A 93 3.38 16.96 9.99
CA GLU A 93 2.63 16.67 8.76
C GLU A 93 2.91 15.25 8.22
N VAL A 94 3.72 14.45 8.94
CA VAL A 94 4.07 13.09 8.56
C VAL A 94 3.33 12.09 9.44
N MET A 95 2.61 11.16 8.80
CA MET A 95 1.99 10.02 9.45
C MET A 95 2.57 8.72 8.88
N ILE A 96 3.00 7.82 9.75
CA ILE A 96 3.52 6.50 9.39
C ILE A 96 2.37 5.49 9.40
N MET A 97 2.15 4.83 8.28
CA MET A 97 1.11 3.83 8.10
C MET A 97 1.70 2.42 7.85
N PRO A 98 1.01 1.35 8.22
CA PRO A 98 1.48 -0.03 8.00
C PRO A 98 1.30 -0.45 6.53
N GLY A 99 2.13 0.09 5.65
CA GLY A 99 2.09 -0.16 4.20
C GLY A 99 1.30 0.87 3.41
N GLY A 100 1.41 0.82 2.07
CA GLY A 100 0.79 1.80 1.17
C GLY A 100 -0.73 1.63 0.98
N LYS A 101 -1.24 0.40 1.08
CA LYS A 101 -2.69 0.14 0.87
C LYS A 101 -3.58 0.89 1.87
N PRO A 102 -3.33 0.85 3.19
CA PRO A 102 -4.10 1.65 4.14
C PRO A 102 -4.01 3.16 3.89
N THR A 103 -2.82 3.66 3.53
CA THR A 103 -2.62 5.08 3.20
C THR A 103 -3.52 5.51 2.04
N MET A 104 -3.46 4.76 0.94
CA MET A 104 -4.30 4.99 -0.24
C MET A 104 -5.79 4.90 0.10
N PHE A 105 -6.20 3.86 0.83
CA PHE A 105 -7.60 3.65 1.20
C PHE A 105 -8.14 4.81 2.05
N MET A 106 -7.40 5.22 3.09
CA MET A 106 -7.81 6.34 3.94
C MET A 106 -7.87 7.65 3.17
N SER A 107 -6.90 7.92 2.28
CA SER A 107 -6.92 9.12 1.44
C SER A 107 -8.15 9.16 0.52
N ILE A 108 -8.50 8.03 -0.11
CA ILE A 108 -9.70 7.95 -0.95
C ILE A 108 -10.96 8.12 -0.11
N LEU A 109 -11.05 7.50 1.07
CA LEU A 109 -12.20 7.67 1.98
C LEU A 109 -12.41 9.11 2.44
N MET A 110 -11.32 9.86 2.64
CA MET A 110 -11.41 11.27 3.10
C MET A 110 -12.04 12.20 2.05
N PHE A 111 -11.90 11.88 0.77
CA PHE A 111 -12.31 12.76 -0.33
C PHE A 111 -13.37 12.14 -1.25
N GLY A 112 -13.61 10.82 -1.12
CA GLY A 112 -14.52 10.07 -1.98
C GLY A 112 -15.96 10.12 -1.45
N GLU A 113 -16.86 10.66 -2.28
CA GLU A 113 -18.31 10.66 -2.03
C GLU A 113 -19.07 10.60 -3.37
N PRO A 114 -20.36 10.25 -3.37
CA PRO A 114 -21.19 10.32 -4.58
C PRO A 114 -21.15 11.71 -5.22
N GLY A 115 -20.75 11.76 -6.50
CA GLY A 115 -20.59 13.01 -7.27
C GLY A 115 -19.16 13.55 -7.33
N ALA A 116 -18.24 13.06 -6.51
CA ALA A 116 -16.82 13.39 -6.63
C ALA A 116 -16.16 12.62 -7.79
N ASP A 117 -15.18 13.25 -8.44
CA ASP A 117 -14.30 12.62 -9.42
C ASP A 117 -12.90 12.48 -8.83
N ILE A 118 -12.37 11.23 -8.80
CA ILE A 118 -11.02 10.96 -8.32
C ILE A 118 -10.18 10.43 -9.49
N LEU A 119 -9.11 11.17 -9.83
CA LEU A 119 -8.19 10.80 -10.88
C LEU A 119 -7.14 9.80 -10.35
N TYR A 120 -6.81 8.81 -11.15
CA TYR A 120 -5.78 7.81 -10.84
C TYR A 120 -5.06 7.37 -12.11
N PRO A 121 -3.79 6.85 -12.02
CA PRO A 121 -3.08 6.33 -13.18
C PRO A 121 -3.77 5.09 -13.77
N ASP A 122 -4.02 5.05 -15.09
CA ASP A 122 -4.53 3.90 -15.81
C ASP A 122 -3.71 3.69 -17.11
N PRO A 123 -2.88 2.63 -17.21
CA PRO A 123 -2.76 1.51 -16.27
C PRO A 123 -2.10 1.88 -14.94
N GLY A 124 -2.60 1.28 -13.86
CA GLY A 124 -2.13 1.54 -12.50
C GLY A 124 -2.43 0.40 -11.54
N PHE A 125 -2.30 0.67 -10.24
CA PHE A 125 -2.57 -0.34 -9.23
C PHE A 125 -4.07 -0.67 -9.18
N PRO A 126 -4.50 -1.95 -9.36
CA PRO A 126 -5.91 -2.31 -9.56
C PRO A 126 -6.86 -1.86 -8.44
N ILE A 127 -6.33 -1.72 -7.23
CA ILE A 127 -7.12 -1.35 -6.05
C ILE A 127 -7.60 0.12 -6.11
N TYR A 128 -6.93 1.02 -6.86
CA TYR A 128 -7.38 2.41 -6.96
C TYR A 128 -8.85 2.50 -7.36
N ARG A 129 -9.20 1.89 -8.47
CA ARG A 129 -10.56 1.91 -9.00
C ARG A 129 -11.58 1.34 -8.00
N SER A 130 -11.30 0.15 -7.45
CA SER A 130 -12.18 -0.50 -6.48
C SER A 130 -12.43 0.37 -5.24
N MET A 131 -11.40 1.05 -4.73
CA MET A 131 -11.55 1.90 -3.56
C MET A 131 -12.33 3.17 -3.86
N ILE A 132 -12.14 3.76 -5.04
CA ILE A 132 -12.91 4.93 -5.49
C ILE A 132 -14.39 4.55 -5.64
N GLU A 133 -14.69 3.46 -6.35
CA GLU A 133 -16.05 2.95 -6.54
C GLU A 133 -16.72 2.58 -5.21
N PHE A 134 -15.95 2.06 -4.22
CA PHE A 134 -16.46 1.77 -2.88
C PHE A 134 -17.09 3.00 -2.22
N THR A 135 -16.49 4.18 -2.36
CA THR A 135 -17.02 5.44 -1.79
C THR A 135 -18.24 5.96 -2.54
N GLY A 136 -18.48 5.50 -3.75
CA GLY A 136 -19.50 6.04 -4.66
C GLY A 136 -19.01 7.17 -5.55
N ALA A 137 -17.73 7.57 -5.44
CA ALA A 137 -17.09 8.51 -6.34
C ALA A 137 -16.88 7.89 -7.73
N ARG A 138 -16.65 8.73 -8.73
CA ARG A 138 -16.35 8.30 -10.11
C ARG A 138 -14.85 8.16 -10.30
N PRO A 139 -14.37 6.99 -10.76
CA PRO A 139 -12.98 6.81 -11.12
C PRO A 139 -12.67 7.45 -12.48
N GLY A 140 -11.73 8.39 -12.52
CA GLY A 140 -11.19 9.01 -13.74
C GLY A 140 -9.79 8.45 -14.00
N GLY A 141 -9.65 7.54 -14.98
CA GLY A 141 -8.34 7.07 -15.46
C GLY A 141 -7.65 8.13 -16.33
N THR A 142 -6.33 8.31 -16.18
CA THR A 142 -5.49 9.21 -16.99
C THR A 142 -4.35 8.44 -17.63
#